data_5254e9513d2091f26049193eebdfdf9b
#
_entry.id   5254e9513d2091f26049193eebdfdf9b
#
_cell.length_a   1.000
_cell.length_b   1.000
_cell.length_c   1.000
_cell.angle_alpha   90.00
_cell.angle_beta   90.00
_cell.angle_gamma   90.00
#
_symmetry.space_group_name_H-M   'P 1'
#
loop_
_entity.id
_entity.type
_entity.pdbx_description
1 polymer ?
#
loop_
_entity_poly.entity_id
_entity_poly.type
_entity_poly.pdbx_seq_one_letter_code
_entity_poly.pdbx_strand_id
1 'polypeptide(L)'
;VTGIEAAEAADDSVSAADAIGWLHEEGLTRLAALGSGSPNPAVAFSVDVSTGIVTKYPAANGGIGADSSTVAADDLPAPLDSSNRLVVVGITSSDQILVVDLAGSLVIGINGDRPEAAARSWVMQLLLNPDITVTTNSADVAIGSSPRCRKSFIPGGGGSIVSVDDGNPPVTTVSMNSDVEGSDYLDLLGDGTGEMYLGARVWPLRLVMTIGDTAWSALSETLDRAAG
;
A
#
# COMPACT_ATOMS: atom_id res chain seq x y z
N VAL A 1 -27.81 50.52 -5.50
CA VAL A 1 -27.85 49.10 -5.80
C VAL A 1 -26.49 48.56 -5.42
N THR A 2 -26.40 47.99 -4.22
CA THR A 2 -25.16 47.47 -3.65
C THR A 2 -25.08 46.01 -4.05
N GLY A 3 -24.13 45.67 -4.94
CA GLY A 3 -23.78 44.29 -5.25
C GLY A 3 -23.03 43.68 -4.06
N ILE A 4 -23.60 42.66 -3.46
CA ILE A 4 -22.91 41.79 -2.52
C ILE A 4 -22.20 40.76 -3.37
N GLU A 5 -20.89 40.93 -3.57
CA GLU A 5 -20.00 39.82 -4.01
C GLU A 5 -20.02 38.78 -2.91
N ALA A 6 -20.66 37.65 -3.18
CA ALA A 6 -20.48 36.46 -2.39
C ALA A 6 -19.05 35.99 -2.64
N ALA A 7 -18.18 36.17 -1.64
CA ALA A 7 -16.90 35.48 -1.60
C ALA A 7 -17.22 33.99 -1.58
N GLU A 8 -16.87 33.27 -2.65
CA GLU A 8 -16.77 31.84 -2.65
C GLU A 8 -15.81 31.47 -1.52
N ALA A 9 -16.33 30.88 -0.45
CA ALA A 9 -15.51 30.23 0.55
C ALA A 9 -14.77 29.11 -0.19
N ALA A 10 -13.45 29.24 -0.30
CA ALA A 10 -12.60 28.15 -0.72
C ALA A 10 -12.94 26.97 0.20
N ASP A 11 -13.36 25.87 -0.40
CA ASP A 11 -13.59 24.62 0.31
C ASP A 11 -12.21 24.11 0.80
N ASP A 12 -11.90 24.38 2.07
CA ASP A 12 -10.68 23.96 2.76
C ASP A 12 -10.69 22.44 3.07
N SER A 13 -11.52 21.67 2.34
CA SER A 13 -11.55 20.21 2.52
C SER A 13 -10.27 19.56 1.95
N VAL A 14 -9.56 18.83 2.79
CA VAL A 14 -8.40 18.02 2.40
C VAL A 14 -8.87 16.98 1.37
N SER A 15 -8.26 16.97 0.19
CA SER A 15 -8.58 15.97 -0.80
C SER A 15 -7.89 14.63 -0.50
N ALA A 16 -8.42 13.53 -1.06
CA ALA A 16 -7.75 12.23 -0.96
C ALA A 16 -6.35 12.25 -1.60
N ALA A 17 -6.14 13.07 -2.63
CA ALA A 17 -4.82 13.23 -3.26
C ALA A 17 -3.82 13.91 -2.31
N ASP A 18 -4.24 14.95 -1.60
CA ASP A 18 -3.39 15.63 -0.61
C ASP A 18 -3.04 14.70 0.55
N ALA A 19 -4.01 13.92 1.03
CA ALA A 19 -3.79 12.94 2.09
C ALA A 19 -2.83 11.80 1.65
N ILE A 20 -2.93 11.32 0.41
CA ILE A 20 -1.99 10.35 -0.16
C ILE A 20 -0.60 10.99 -0.33
N GLY A 21 -0.52 12.23 -0.79
CA GLY A 21 0.73 12.99 -0.85
C GLY A 21 1.42 13.05 0.51
N TRP A 22 0.71 13.50 1.54
CA TRP A 22 1.20 13.52 2.91
C TRP A 22 1.66 12.15 3.42
N LEU A 23 0.89 11.07 3.09
CA LEU A 23 1.29 9.71 3.46
C LEU A 23 2.67 9.35 2.89
N HIS A 24 2.94 9.68 1.64
CA HIS A 24 4.24 9.36 1.01
C HIS A 24 5.37 10.29 1.46
N GLU A 25 5.08 11.52 1.85
CA GLU A 25 6.08 12.46 2.33
C GLU A 25 6.52 12.15 3.77
N GLU A 26 5.58 11.84 4.66
CA GLU A 26 5.85 11.69 6.09
C GLU A 26 4.97 10.64 6.78
N GLY A 27 3.73 10.50 6.35
CA GLY A 27 2.71 9.71 7.04
C GLY A 27 3.09 8.24 7.20
N LEU A 28 3.62 7.58 6.15
CA LEU A 28 4.01 6.17 6.21
C LEU A 28 5.09 5.90 7.26
N THR A 29 6.06 6.79 7.43
CA THR A 29 7.12 6.65 8.45
C THR A 29 6.60 6.87 9.87
N ARG A 30 5.58 7.73 10.05
CA ARG A 30 4.85 7.91 11.31
C ARG A 30 3.97 6.69 11.63
N LEU A 31 3.29 6.12 10.63
CA LEU A 31 2.51 4.89 10.79
C LEU A 31 3.40 3.70 11.14
N ALA A 32 4.58 3.60 10.55
CA ALA A 32 5.58 2.59 10.91
C ALA A 32 5.99 2.72 12.38
N ALA A 33 6.21 3.94 12.88
CA ALA A 33 6.51 4.21 14.28
C ALA A 33 5.35 3.79 15.21
N LEU A 34 4.10 4.12 14.82
CA LEU A 34 2.89 3.71 15.55
C LEU A 34 2.71 2.19 15.57
N GLY A 35 3.10 1.50 14.49
CA GLY A 35 3.05 0.05 14.38
C GLY A 35 4.06 -0.66 15.27
N SER A 36 5.30 -0.17 15.28
CA SER A 36 6.44 -0.80 15.99
C SER A 36 6.39 -0.64 17.51
N GLY A 37 5.72 0.38 18.02
CA GLY A 37 5.64 0.68 19.46
C GLY A 37 4.68 -0.21 20.28
N SER A 38 4.08 -1.25 19.69
CA SER A 38 3.06 -2.08 20.33
C SER A 38 3.49 -3.54 20.44
N PRO A 39 3.15 -4.24 21.53
CA PRO A 39 3.36 -5.68 21.64
C PRO A 39 2.57 -6.48 20.58
N ASN A 40 1.50 -5.90 20.05
CA ASN A 40 0.75 -6.45 18.93
C ASN A 40 1.04 -5.59 17.68
N PRO A 41 1.86 -6.08 16.75
CA PRO A 41 2.19 -5.34 15.54
C PRO A 41 0.92 -5.03 14.73
N ALA A 42 0.87 -3.85 14.15
CA ALA A 42 -0.21 -3.50 13.24
C ALA A 42 0.00 -4.22 11.90
N VAL A 43 -1.09 -4.70 11.31
CA VAL A 43 -1.09 -5.24 9.94
C VAL A 43 -1.71 -4.27 8.95
N ALA A 44 -2.51 -3.33 9.43
CA ALA A 44 -3.11 -2.29 8.60
C ALA A 44 -3.40 -1.02 9.40
N PHE A 45 -3.57 0.07 8.66
CA PHE A 45 -4.06 1.36 9.14
C PHE A 45 -5.12 1.88 8.18
N SER A 46 -6.11 2.61 8.69
CA SER A 46 -6.94 3.45 7.85
C SER A 46 -6.81 4.92 8.30
N VAL A 47 -6.74 5.81 7.33
CA VAL A 47 -6.65 7.26 7.54
C VAL A 47 -7.91 7.90 6.98
N ASP A 48 -8.71 8.50 7.84
CA ASP A 48 -9.89 9.24 7.44
C ASP A 48 -9.48 10.55 6.75
N VAL A 49 -9.91 10.73 5.49
CA VAL A 49 -9.49 11.86 4.66
C VAL A 49 -9.98 13.19 5.22
N SER A 50 -11.16 13.21 5.82
CA SER A 50 -11.80 14.44 6.29
C SER A 50 -11.29 14.91 7.65
N THR A 51 -10.96 13.97 8.54
CA THR A 51 -10.61 14.26 9.94
C THR A 51 -9.15 14.02 10.27
N GLY A 52 -8.41 13.31 9.41
CA GLY A 52 -7.03 12.89 9.69
C GLY A 52 -6.93 11.84 10.80
N ILE A 53 -8.05 11.25 11.25
CA ILE A 53 -8.02 10.21 12.27
C ILE A 53 -7.44 8.93 11.68
N VAL A 54 -6.44 8.40 12.36
CA VAL A 54 -5.79 7.13 12.02
C VAL A 54 -6.36 6.02 12.89
N THR A 55 -6.85 4.95 12.27
CA THR A 55 -7.23 3.71 12.97
C THR A 55 -6.17 2.65 12.71
N LYS A 56 -5.61 2.11 13.78
CA LYS A 56 -4.64 1.01 13.77
C LYS A 56 -5.35 -0.33 13.94
N TYR A 57 -5.02 -1.30 13.10
CA TYR A 57 -5.54 -2.65 13.13
C TYR A 57 -4.40 -3.63 13.45
N PRO A 58 -4.34 -4.20 14.65
CA PRO A 58 -3.35 -5.21 14.99
C PRO A 58 -3.64 -6.55 14.32
N ALA A 59 -2.63 -7.41 14.23
CA ALA A 59 -2.78 -8.77 13.75
C ALA A 59 -3.86 -9.51 14.58
N ALA A 60 -4.78 -10.18 13.90
CA ALA A 60 -5.79 -11.00 14.57
C ALA A 60 -5.15 -12.33 15.00
N ASN A 61 -4.59 -12.37 16.18
CA ASN A 61 -4.13 -13.62 16.79
C ASN A 61 -5.33 -14.44 17.27
N GLY A 62 -6.01 -15.14 16.35
CA GLY A 62 -6.92 -16.26 16.67
C GLY A 62 -8.20 -15.94 17.44
N GLY A 63 -8.56 -14.68 17.65
CA GLY A 63 -9.76 -14.26 18.36
C GLY A 63 -10.56 -13.20 17.60
N ILE A 64 -11.88 -13.26 17.68
CA ILE A 64 -12.77 -12.19 17.23
C ILE A 64 -12.40 -10.91 18.00
N GLY A 65 -11.87 -9.88 17.28
CA GLY A 65 -11.71 -8.54 17.82
C GLY A 65 -10.42 -8.31 18.61
N ALA A 66 -9.26 -8.38 17.94
CA ALA A 66 -8.18 -7.53 18.40
C ALA A 66 -8.66 -6.09 18.25
N ASP A 67 -8.77 -5.36 19.36
CA ASP A 67 -9.36 -4.03 19.39
C ASP A 67 -8.54 -3.08 18.52
N SER A 68 -9.19 -2.47 17.52
CA SER A 68 -8.61 -1.35 16.81
C SER A 68 -8.46 -0.15 17.74
N SER A 69 -7.43 0.65 17.54
CA SER A 69 -7.22 1.89 18.29
C SER A 69 -7.13 3.07 17.31
N THR A 70 -7.61 4.22 17.77
CA THR A 70 -7.61 5.45 16.98
C THR A 70 -6.67 6.48 17.57
N VAL A 71 -6.01 7.24 16.70
CA VAL A 71 -5.07 8.33 17.05
C VAL A 71 -5.34 9.47 16.07
N ALA A 72 -5.32 10.71 16.53
CA ALA A 72 -5.36 11.87 15.63
C ALA A 72 -4.02 12.00 14.86
N ALA A 73 -4.04 12.55 13.65
CA ALA A 73 -2.83 12.72 12.86
C ALA A 73 -1.75 13.53 13.59
N ASP A 74 -2.17 14.55 14.34
CA ASP A 74 -1.28 15.42 15.13
C ASP A 74 -0.64 14.70 16.32
N ASP A 75 -1.25 13.63 16.81
CA ASP A 75 -0.77 12.81 17.93
C ASP A 75 0.06 11.59 17.47
N LEU A 76 0.29 11.46 16.16
CA LEU A 76 1.16 10.40 15.64
C LEU A 76 2.59 10.58 16.17
N PRO A 77 3.30 9.46 16.43
CA PRO A 77 4.68 9.51 16.86
C PRO A 77 5.58 10.19 15.82
N ALA A 78 6.78 10.60 16.24
CA ALA A 78 7.79 11.10 15.32
C ALA A 78 8.10 10.05 14.23
N PRO A 79 8.38 10.49 12.99
CA PRO A 79 8.64 9.57 11.88
C PRO A 79 9.89 8.71 12.16
N LEU A 80 9.88 7.47 11.69
CA LEU A 80 11.08 6.64 11.60
C LEU A 80 11.87 6.99 10.33
N ASP A 81 13.10 6.51 10.26
CA ASP A 81 13.95 6.66 9.06
C ASP A 81 13.42 5.83 7.87
N SER A 82 12.54 4.87 8.12
CA SER A 82 11.99 3.96 7.12
C SER A 82 10.48 3.78 7.31
N SER A 83 9.76 3.69 6.20
CA SER A 83 8.34 3.29 6.16
C SER A 83 8.15 1.77 6.26
N ASN A 84 9.21 1.00 6.43
CA ASN A 84 9.17 -0.47 6.38
C ASN A 84 8.51 -0.97 5.08
N ARG A 85 7.59 -1.94 5.15
CA ARG A 85 6.86 -2.50 3.99
C ARG A 85 5.42 -1.97 3.89
N LEU A 86 5.19 -0.73 4.35
CA LEU A 86 3.87 -0.10 4.26
C LEU A 86 3.55 0.30 2.82
N VAL A 87 2.34 -0.03 2.39
CA VAL A 87 1.80 0.38 1.08
C VAL A 87 0.39 0.94 1.21
N VAL A 88 0.10 1.99 0.48
CA VAL A 88 -1.27 2.49 0.29
C VAL A 88 -1.96 1.57 -0.71
N VAL A 89 -3.02 0.89 -0.28
CA VAL A 89 -3.76 -0.07 -1.11
C VAL A 89 -4.85 0.63 -1.91
N GLY A 90 -5.55 1.57 -1.29
CA GLY A 90 -6.67 2.25 -1.93
C GLY A 90 -7.50 3.10 -0.99
N ILE A 91 -8.67 3.49 -1.46
CA ILE A 91 -9.66 4.26 -0.69
C ILE A 91 -10.86 3.35 -0.43
N THR A 92 -11.22 3.20 0.84
CA THR A 92 -12.36 2.37 1.26
C THR A 92 -13.70 3.00 0.86
N SER A 93 -14.76 2.22 0.93
CA SER A 93 -16.14 2.70 0.70
C SER A 93 -16.61 3.73 1.76
N SER A 94 -15.89 3.85 2.89
CA SER A 94 -16.11 4.84 3.94
C SER A 94 -15.15 6.04 3.87
N ASP A 95 -14.57 6.32 2.71
CA ASP A 95 -13.66 7.45 2.46
C ASP A 95 -12.40 7.49 3.35
N GLN A 96 -11.89 6.31 3.69
CA GLN A 96 -10.63 6.15 4.41
C GLN A 96 -9.55 5.64 3.46
N ILE A 97 -8.32 6.13 3.58
CA ILE A 97 -7.17 5.57 2.87
C ILE A 97 -6.70 4.35 3.64
N LEU A 98 -6.68 3.18 2.98
CA LEU A 98 -6.18 1.94 3.57
C LEU A 98 -4.68 1.79 3.29
N VAL A 99 -3.91 1.63 4.36
CA VAL A 99 -2.47 1.32 4.35
C VAL A 99 -2.27 -0.06 4.95
N VAL A 100 -1.51 -0.92 4.29
CA VAL A 100 -1.21 -2.29 4.72
C VAL A 100 0.28 -2.46 4.97
N ASP A 101 0.63 -3.13 6.07
CA ASP A 101 2.00 -3.58 6.32
C ASP A 101 2.19 -4.99 5.73
N LEU A 102 2.91 -5.06 4.63
CA LEU A 102 3.19 -6.33 3.97
C LEU A 102 4.05 -7.26 4.84
N ALA A 103 4.78 -6.74 5.84
CA ALA A 103 5.55 -7.56 6.76
C ALA A 103 4.65 -8.40 7.71
N GLY A 104 3.38 -8.05 7.81
CA GLY A 104 2.38 -8.82 8.57
C GLY A 104 2.00 -10.16 7.94
N SER A 105 2.34 -10.36 6.64
CA SER A 105 1.98 -11.55 5.87
C SER A 105 3.20 -12.17 5.22
N LEU A 106 3.34 -13.51 5.30
CA LEU A 106 4.37 -14.23 4.54
C LEU A 106 4.04 -14.28 3.04
N VAL A 107 2.77 -14.46 2.74
CA VAL A 107 2.22 -14.47 1.38
C VAL A 107 0.97 -13.62 1.37
N ILE A 108 0.87 -12.73 0.39
CA ILE A 108 -0.31 -11.92 0.14
C ILE A 108 -0.69 -12.02 -1.34
N GLY A 109 -1.95 -12.29 -1.62
CA GLY A 109 -2.46 -12.45 -2.98
C GLY A 109 -2.92 -11.12 -3.59
N ILE A 110 -2.78 -10.97 -4.90
CA ILE A 110 -3.52 -9.98 -5.70
C ILE A 110 -4.24 -10.76 -6.79
N ASN A 111 -5.56 -10.77 -6.74
CA ASN A 111 -6.40 -11.55 -7.66
C ASN A 111 -7.28 -10.63 -8.51
N GLY A 112 -7.80 -11.16 -9.60
CA GLY A 112 -8.76 -10.49 -10.47
C GLY A 112 -8.20 -10.12 -11.83
N ASP A 113 -8.83 -9.17 -12.49
CA ASP A 113 -8.39 -8.69 -13.80
C ASP A 113 -7.22 -7.72 -13.64
N ARG A 114 -6.10 -8.01 -14.31
CA ARG A 114 -4.88 -7.19 -14.31
C ARG A 114 -4.24 -6.95 -12.93
N PRO A 115 -3.92 -8.00 -12.16
CA PRO A 115 -3.32 -7.87 -10.84
C PRO A 115 -1.94 -7.17 -10.87
N GLU A 116 -1.24 -7.23 -12.02
CA GLU A 116 0.02 -6.53 -12.23
C GLU A 116 -0.10 -5.01 -12.04
N ALA A 117 -1.25 -4.40 -12.33
CA ALA A 117 -1.45 -2.97 -12.17
C ALA A 117 -1.41 -2.53 -10.68
N ALA A 118 -2.00 -3.31 -9.79
CA ALA A 118 -1.90 -3.09 -8.35
C ALA A 118 -0.50 -3.45 -7.81
N ALA A 119 0.09 -4.56 -8.28
CA ALA A 119 1.46 -4.93 -7.91
C ALA A 119 2.49 -3.85 -8.28
N ARG A 120 2.35 -3.21 -9.45
CA ARG A 120 3.18 -2.07 -9.87
C ARG A 120 3.06 -0.89 -8.90
N SER A 121 1.85 -0.58 -8.44
CA SER A 121 1.62 0.48 -7.46
C SER A 121 2.36 0.17 -6.15
N TRP A 122 2.25 -1.05 -5.65
CA TRP A 122 2.96 -1.46 -4.44
C TRP A 122 4.48 -1.42 -4.63
N VAL A 123 5.00 -1.95 -5.75
CA VAL A 123 6.43 -1.94 -6.06
C VAL A 123 6.99 -0.52 -6.11
N MET A 124 6.29 0.41 -6.76
CA MET A 124 6.74 1.81 -6.81
C MET A 124 6.80 2.44 -5.41
N GLN A 125 5.79 2.22 -4.58
CA GLN A 125 5.78 2.73 -3.21
C GLN A 125 6.91 2.13 -2.36
N LEU A 126 7.13 0.82 -2.47
CA LEU A 126 8.21 0.12 -1.76
C LEU A 126 9.60 0.62 -2.18
N LEU A 127 9.80 0.92 -3.46
CA LEU A 127 11.06 1.44 -3.98
C LEU A 127 11.37 2.89 -3.55
N LEU A 128 10.40 3.62 -2.98
CA LEU A 128 10.67 4.89 -2.31
C LEU A 128 11.49 4.68 -1.02
N ASN A 129 11.39 3.51 -0.39
CA ASN A 129 12.25 3.14 0.73
C ASN A 129 13.58 2.56 0.19
N PRO A 130 14.75 3.19 0.48
CA PRO A 130 16.05 2.76 -0.04
C PRO A 130 16.49 1.36 0.44
N ASP A 131 15.98 0.91 1.57
CA ASP A 131 16.35 -0.37 2.18
C ASP A 131 15.65 -1.56 1.53
N ILE A 132 14.59 -1.31 0.74
CA ILE A 132 13.82 -2.38 0.11
C ILE A 132 14.42 -2.80 -1.21
N THR A 133 14.56 -4.13 -1.37
CA THR A 133 14.85 -4.80 -2.63
C THR A 133 13.66 -5.64 -3.05
N VAL A 134 13.30 -5.52 -4.31
CA VAL A 134 12.20 -6.28 -4.95
C VAL A 134 12.79 -7.26 -5.95
N THR A 135 12.36 -8.51 -5.89
CA THR A 135 12.70 -9.53 -6.90
C THR A 135 11.40 -10.08 -7.49
N THR A 136 11.28 -10.13 -8.80
CA THR A 136 10.08 -10.66 -9.47
C THR A 136 10.44 -11.60 -10.61
N ASN A 137 9.57 -12.58 -10.89
CA ASN A 137 9.63 -13.39 -12.09
C ASN A 137 8.78 -12.82 -13.24
N SER A 138 7.95 -11.79 -12.96
CA SER A 138 7.08 -11.14 -13.94
C SER A 138 7.80 -10.02 -14.70
N ALA A 139 7.72 -10.07 -16.03
CA ALA A 139 8.20 -8.98 -16.88
C ALA A 139 7.33 -7.71 -16.75
N ASP A 140 6.06 -7.88 -16.40
CA ASP A 140 5.09 -6.79 -16.33
C ASP A 140 5.29 -5.89 -15.11
N VAL A 141 6.06 -6.35 -14.12
CA VAL A 141 6.33 -5.64 -12.85
C VAL A 141 7.81 -5.26 -12.73
N ALA A 142 8.71 -5.91 -13.47
CA ALA A 142 10.14 -5.62 -13.42
C ALA A 142 10.45 -4.22 -14.00
N ILE A 143 11.44 -3.55 -13.41
CA ILE A 143 11.99 -2.28 -13.93
C ILE A 143 13.39 -2.58 -14.49
N GLY A 144 13.53 -2.52 -15.77
CA GLY A 144 14.70 -2.80 -16.60
C GLY A 144 16.04 -2.96 -15.89
N SER A 145 16.80 -1.88 -15.78
CA SER A 145 18.14 -1.89 -15.17
C SER A 145 18.17 -1.59 -13.67
N SER A 146 17.02 -1.47 -13.01
CA SER A 146 17.00 -1.13 -11.57
C SER A 146 17.72 -2.19 -10.73
N PRO A 147 18.74 -1.84 -9.95
CA PRO A 147 19.44 -2.78 -9.07
C PRO A 147 18.55 -3.25 -7.91
N ARG A 148 17.50 -2.48 -7.58
CA ARG A 148 16.57 -2.77 -6.47
C ARG A 148 15.24 -3.39 -6.91
N CYS A 149 14.96 -3.47 -8.23
CA CYS A 149 13.80 -4.18 -8.77
C CYS A 149 14.28 -5.17 -9.83
N ARG A 150 14.62 -6.39 -9.41
CA ARG A 150 15.30 -7.37 -10.24
C ARG A 150 14.32 -8.40 -10.80
N LYS A 151 14.47 -8.70 -12.10
CA LYS A 151 13.86 -9.88 -12.68
C LYS A 151 14.72 -11.09 -12.43
N SER A 152 14.17 -12.14 -11.85
CA SER A 152 14.86 -13.40 -11.57
C SER A 152 13.90 -14.58 -11.67
N PHE A 153 14.46 -15.75 -11.88
CA PHE A 153 13.70 -16.99 -11.74
C PHE A 153 13.45 -17.26 -10.25
N ILE A 154 12.16 -17.43 -9.87
CA ILE A 154 11.77 -17.80 -8.51
C ILE A 154 11.27 -19.25 -8.55
N PRO A 155 11.99 -20.20 -7.94
CA PRO A 155 11.57 -21.60 -7.91
C PRO A 155 10.26 -21.80 -7.15
N GLY A 156 9.40 -22.71 -7.64
CA GLY A 156 8.19 -23.12 -6.93
C GLY A 156 6.96 -22.21 -7.12
N GLY A 157 7.06 -21.16 -7.92
CA GLY A 157 5.94 -20.26 -8.21
C GLY A 157 5.22 -20.66 -9.49
N GLY A 158 4.00 -21.19 -9.39
CA GLY A 158 3.11 -21.45 -10.54
C GLY A 158 2.48 -20.20 -11.14
N GLY A 159 2.88 -18.99 -10.74
CA GLY A 159 2.31 -17.73 -11.18
C GLY A 159 3.32 -16.59 -11.16
N SER A 160 2.84 -15.37 -11.37
CA SER A 160 3.65 -14.17 -11.24
C SER A 160 3.85 -13.82 -9.76
N ILE A 161 5.09 -13.61 -9.35
CA ILE A 161 5.48 -13.39 -7.95
C ILE A 161 6.34 -12.14 -7.84
N VAL A 162 6.13 -11.40 -6.74
CA VAL A 162 7.00 -10.31 -6.28
C VAL A 162 7.48 -10.63 -4.87
N SER A 163 8.77 -10.74 -4.68
CA SER A 163 9.42 -10.94 -3.38
C SER A 163 9.93 -9.61 -2.86
N VAL A 164 9.52 -9.24 -1.64
CA VAL A 164 9.86 -7.97 -0.98
C VAL A 164 10.78 -8.25 0.21
N ASP A 165 11.98 -7.70 0.16
CA ASP A 165 13.04 -7.88 1.16
C ASP A 165 13.56 -6.51 1.63
N ASP A 166 13.51 -6.25 2.93
CA ASP A 166 14.06 -5.07 3.61
C ASP A 166 15.28 -5.43 4.47
N GLY A 167 15.87 -6.60 4.25
CA GLY A 167 16.98 -7.13 5.06
C GLY A 167 16.56 -7.76 6.38
N ASN A 168 15.27 -7.69 6.75
CA ASN A 168 14.73 -8.29 7.97
C ASN A 168 13.82 -9.48 7.61
N PRO A 169 14.20 -10.72 7.96
CA PRO A 169 13.34 -11.87 7.70
C PRO A 169 12.09 -11.87 8.59
N PRO A 170 10.99 -12.46 8.13
CA PRO A 170 10.83 -13.13 6.85
C PRO A 170 10.60 -12.20 5.67
N VAL A 171 10.97 -12.65 4.47
CA VAL A 171 10.65 -11.98 3.20
C VAL A 171 9.16 -12.12 2.93
N THR A 172 8.51 -11.06 2.44
CA THR A 172 7.11 -11.12 2.00
C THR A 172 7.02 -11.49 0.53
N THR A 173 6.13 -12.42 0.21
CA THR A 173 5.83 -12.81 -1.16
C THR A 173 4.46 -12.27 -1.57
N VAL A 174 4.42 -11.45 -2.62
CA VAL A 174 3.17 -11.05 -3.28
C VAL A 174 2.96 -11.94 -4.48
N SER A 175 1.83 -12.67 -4.53
CA SER A 175 1.47 -13.57 -5.63
C SER A 175 0.30 -12.98 -6.43
N MET A 176 0.35 -13.11 -7.75
CA MET A 176 -0.69 -12.59 -8.65
C MET A 176 -1.46 -13.74 -9.29
N ASN A 177 -2.80 -13.75 -9.12
CA ASN A 177 -3.70 -14.80 -9.63
C ASN A 177 -3.17 -16.22 -9.34
N SER A 178 -2.75 -16.43 -8.10
CA SER A 178 -2.20 -17.72 -7.65
C SER A 178 -3.30 -18.60 -7.07
N ASP A 179 -3.22 -19.88 -7.36
CA ASP A 179 -4.07 -20.91 -6.71
C ASP A 179 -3.67 -21.15 -5.24
N VAL A 180 -2.66 -20.42 -4.72
CA VAL A 180 -2.26 -20.50 -3.31
C VAL A 180 -3.31 -19.78 -2.48
N GLU A 181 -4.15 -20.56 -1.80
CA GLU A 181 -5.11 -20.03 -0.84
C GLU A 181 -4.37 -19.44 0.37
N GLY A 182 -4.25 -18.11 0.39
CA GLY A 182 -3.82 -17.34 1.55
C GLY A 182 -5.03 -16.67 2.21
N SER A 183 -4.94 -16.38 3.50
CA SER A 183 -5.96 -15.58 4.22
C SER A 183 -5.89 -14.09 3.88
N ASP A 184 -4.80 -13.66 3.27
CA ASP A 184 -4.46 -12.27 3.02
C ASP A 184 -4.38 -12.03 1.51
N TYR A 185 -5.29 -11.24 0.99
CA TYR A 185 -5.33 -10.96 -0.44
C TYR A 185 -6.14 -9.71 -0.78
N LEU A 186 -5.84 -9.14 -1.94
CA LEU A 186 -6.59 -8.07 -2.60
C LEU A 186 -7.31 -8.66 -3.81
N ASP A 187 -8.63 -8.60 -3.82
CA ASP A 187 -9.45 -8.91 -5.00
C ASP A 187 -9.75 -7.64 -5.78
N LEU A 188 -9.35 -7.62 -7.05
CA LEU A 188 -9.63 -6.53 -7.99
C LEU A 188 -10.91 -6.80 -8.76
N LEU A 189 -11.79 -5.80 -8.81
CA LEU A 189 -12.97 -5.80 -9.65
C LEU A 189 -12.70 -4.97 -10.92
N GLY A 190 -13.35 -5.32 -12.02
CA GLY A 190 -13.08 -4.75 -13.34
C GLY A 190 -13.34 -3.24 -13.49
N ASP A 191 -13.99 -2.62 -12.52
CA ASP A 191 -14.33 -1.19 -12.48
C ASP A 191 -13.34 -0.32 -11.68
N GLY A 192 -12.22 -0.90 -11.23
CA GLY A 192 -11.23 -0.22 -10.39
C GLY A 192 -11.53 -0.24 -8.90
N THR A 193 -12.63 -0.89 -8.50
CA THR A 193 -12.95 -1.20 -7.10
C THR A 193 -12.29 -2.51 -6.67
N GLY A 194 -12.42 -2.88 -5.40
CA GLY A 194 -11.87 -4.15 -4.90
C GLY A 194 -12.22 -4.41 -3.46
N GLU A 195 -11.67 -5.49 -2.93
CA GLU A 195 -11.79 -5.86 -1.53
C GLU A 195 -10.45 -6.34 -0.99
N MET A 196 -10.01 -5.75 0.12
CA MET A 196 -8.80 -6.17 0.81
C MET A 196 -9.14 -7.06 1.99
N TYR A 197 -8.56 -8.26 2.02
CA TYR A 197 -8.71 -9.25 3.08
C TYR A 197 -7.40 -9.42 3.84
N LEU A 198 -7.46 -9.27 5.18
CA LEU A 198 -6.33 -9.58 6.07
C LEU A 198 -6.86 -10.41 7.24
N GLY A 199 -6.60 -11.70 7.20
CA GLY A 199 -7.19 -12.67 8.12
C GLY A 199 -8.72 -12.63 8.06
N ALA A 200 -9.38 -12.32 9.18
CA ALA A 200 -10.84 -12.23 9.27
C ALA A 200 -11.42 -10.84 8.94
N ARG A 201 -10.57 -9.87 8.60
CA ARG A 201 -11.02 -8.51 8.28
C ARG A 201 -11.14 -8.29 6.80
N VAL A 202 -12.15 -7.50 6.40
CA VAL A 202 -12.42 -7.13 5.02
C VAL A 202 -12.62 -5.63 4.93
N TRP A 203 -11.98 -5.00 3.94
CA TRP A 203 -12.19 -3.60 3.59
C TRP A 203 -12.65 -3.50 2.15
N PRO A 204 -13.94 -3.17 1.91
CA PRO A 204 -14.40 -2.82 0.56
C PRO A 204 -13.71 -1.51 0.11
N LEU A 205 -13.15 -1.52 -1.10
CA LEU A 205 -12.43 -0.41 -1.70
C LEU A 205 -13.26 0.16 -2.85
N ARG A 206 -13.60 1.46 -2.76
CA ARG A 206 -14.19 2.18 -3.89
C ARG A 206 -13.18 2.57 -4.96
N LEU A 207 -11.89 2.54 -4.60
CA LEU A 207 -10.77 2.79 -5.49
C LEU A 207 -9.57 1.98 -5.03
N VAL A 208 -9.01 1.16 -5.92
CA VAL A 208 -7.72 0.49 -5.71
C VAL A 208 -6.61 1.30 -6.37
N MET A 209 -5.48 1.48 -5.68
CA MET A 209 -4.30 2.13 -6.23
C MET A 209 -3.63 1.25 -7.27
N THR A 210 -3.61 1.68 -8.51
CA THR A 210 -3.04 0.94 -9.65
C THR A 210 -2.16 1.81 -10.53
N ILE A 211 -1.21 1.18 -11.23
CA ILE A 211 -0.41 1.83 -12.27
C ILE A 211 -0.63 1.06 -13.58
N GLY A 212 -1.31 1.71 -14.53
CA GLY A 212 -1.56 1.15 -15.85
C GLY A 212 -0.31 1.11 -16.74
N ASP A 213 -0.39 0.39 -17.87
CA ASP A 213 0.75 0.10 -18.75
C ASP A 213 1.48 1.34 -19.25
N THR A 214 0.74 2.35 -19.68
CA THR A 214 1.33 3.60 -20.20
C THR A 214 2.14 4.33 -19.13
N ALA A 215 1.58 4.47 -17.95
CA ALA A 215 2.27 5.12 -16.83
C ALA A 215 3.47 4.29 -16.36
N TRP A 216 3.33 2.96 -16.29
CA TRP A 216 4.42 2.06 -15.93
C TRP A 216 5.58 2.15 -16.91
N SER A 217 5.32 2.12 -18.22
CA SER A 217 6.36 2.24 -19.24
C SER A 217 7.11 3.56 -19.12
N ALA A 218 6.40 4.68 -18.96
CA ALA A 218 7.02 5.99 -18.82
C ALA A 218 7.88 6.11 -17.54
N LEU A 219 7.43 5.54 -16.42
CA LEU A 219 8.19 5.49 -15.17
C LEU A 219 9.44 4.62 -15.31
N SER A 220 9.31 3.42 -15.91
CA SER A 220 10.43 2.50 -16.13
C SER A 220 11.51 3.14 -16.99
N GLU A 221 11.15 3.79 -18.09
CA GLU A 221 12.08 4.50 -18.96
C GLU A 221 12.79 5.66 -18.24
N THR A 222 12.08 6.33 -17.33
CA THR A 222 12.65 7.44 -16.55
C THR A 222 13.67 6.93 -15.56
N LEU A 223 13.36 5.82 -14.88
CA LEU A 223 14.25 5.18 -13.92
C LEU A 223 15.48 4.57 -14.61
N ASP A 224 15.32 3.96 -15.78
CA ASP A 224 16.43 3.41 -16.57
C ASP A 224 17.40 4.52 -17.01
N ARG A 225 16.89 5.68 -17.44
CA ARG A 225 17.73 6.84 -17.79
C ARG A 225 18.45 7.45 -16.60
N ALA A 226 17.88 7.40 -15.41
CA ALA A 226 18.51 7.93 -14.20
C ALA A 226 19.59 6.99 -13.63
N ALA A 227 19.57 5.71 -14.01
CA ALA A 227 20.51 4.69 -13.54
C ALA A 227 21.76 4.55 -14.43
N GLY A 228 21.76 5.12 -15.65
CA GLY A 228 22.87 5.10 -16.62
C GLY A 228 23.64 6.41 -16.62
#